data_b18dc0dcab586b5e00eb8258d88803a7
#
_entry.id   b18dc0dcab586b5e00eb8258d88803a7
#
_cell.length_a   1.000
_cell.length_b   1.000
_cell.length_c   1.000
_cell.angle_alpha   90.00
_cell.angle_beta   90.00
_cell.angle_gamma   90.00
#
_symmetry.space_group_name_H-M   'P 1'
#
loop_
_entity.id
_entity.type
_entity.pdbx_description
1 polymer ?
#
loop_
_entity_poly.entity_id
_entity_poly.type
_entity_poly.pdbx_seq_one_letter_code
_entity_poly.pdbx_strand_id
1 'polypeptide(L)'
;QESRGLGDVYKRQVRILMGSTAKMGAGTNVQDRLIALHDLDCPWRPSDLQQRLGRIVRQGNQNPEVEIFRYVTEGTFDAYLYQLVESKQRFIAQIMTSKAPARAAEDVDETALSYAEIKALATGNPQIIEKCNLDMEVSKLNMLRASHLSQRYALEELVLRKYPAEIKELSERIAGYEQDSARLAEHPKPAEGIAPMVLNDVTYAERENAGKAIIEACTHMNGAETVSIGSYRGFSMLLSYDGAANEFRMVLKGKLSHTAVLGADAGGNVTRIDNALEKITEHLANARSQLAHTTEQLENARTEMTAPFPKEAELAEKTRRLNELNVLLNLNEQDRPVMADEPDEGDRIRPKNAERER
;
A
#
# COMPACT_ATOMS: atom_id res chain seq x y z
N GLN A 1 35.75 -27.32 -25.04
CA GLN A 1 35.12 -28.66 -24.86
C GLN A 1 33.60 -28.59 -24.70
N GLU A 2 33.06 -27.44 -24.24
CA GLU A 2 31.59 -27.27 -23.99
C GLU A 2 30.77 -27.23 -25.32
N SER A 3 31.32 -26.77 -26.41
CA SER A 3 30.58 -26.68 -27.67
C SER A 3 30.50 -28.01 -28.47
N ARG A 4 31.36 -28.99 -28.18
CA ARG A 4 31.33 -30.31 -28.86
C ARG A 4 30.16 -31.17 -28.39
N GLY A 5 29.82 -31.13 -27.10
CA GLY A 5 28.73 -31.93 -26.54
C GLY A 5 27.33 -31.55 -27.03
N LEU A 6 27.06 -30.26 -27.26
CA LEU A 6 25.75 -29.77 -27.74
C LEU A 6 25.45 -30.22 -29.19
N GLY A 7 26.44 -30.20 -30.06
CA GLY A 7 26.29 -30.69 -31.44
C GLY A 7 25.90 -32.18 -31.53
N ASP A 8 26.37 -33.00 -30.60
CA ASP A 8 26.09 -34.43 -30.57
C ASP A 8 24.68 -34.75 -30.03
N VAL A 9 24.11 -33.91 -29.17
CA VAL A 9 22.71 -33.99 -28.72
C VAL A 9 21.75 -33.82 -29.92
N TYR A 10 22.00 -32.84 -30.78
CA TYR A 10 21.20 -32.62 -31.99
C TYR A 10 21.29 -33.78 -32.99
N LYS A 11 22.42 -34.46 -33.05
CA LYS A 11 22.65 -35.58 -33.93
C LYS A 11 22.11 -36.93 -33.42
N ARG A 12 21.40 -36.96 -32.26
CA ARG A 12 20.92 -38.18 -31.58
C ARG A 12 22.03 -39.12 -31.06
N GLN A 13 23.23 -38.63 -30.90
CA GLN A 13 24.36 -39.41 -30.40
C GLN A 13 24.41 -39.50 -28.88
N VAL A 14 23.91 -38.42 -28.19
CA VAL A 14 23.82 -38.34 -26.74
C VAL A 14 22.38 -38.61 -26.29
N ARG A 15 22.19 -39.65 -25.47
CA ARG A 15 20.89 -40.02 -24.90
C ARG A 15 20.66 -39.45 -23.52
N ILE A 16 21.72 -39.25 -22.76
CA ILE A 16 21.66 -38.72 -21.38
C ILE A 16 22.65 -37.56 -21.27
N LEU A 17 22.16 -36.44 -20.78
CA LEU A 17 22.94 -35.24 -20.49
C LEU A 17 22.93 -34.99 -19.00
N MET A 18 24.10 -34.89 -18.37
CA MET A 18 24.25 -34.66 -16.96
C MET A 18 25.01 -33.34 -16.72
N GLY A 19 24.59 -32.57 -15.76
CA GLY A 19 25.28 -31.32 -15.40
C GLY A 19 24.71 -30.65 -14.14
N SER A 20 25.48 -29.75 -13.58
CA SER A 20 25.03 -28.93 -12.43
C SER A 20 24.08 -27.81 -12.86
N THR A 21 23.26 -27.33 -11.94
CA THR A 21 22.35 -26.19 -12.17
C THR A 21 23.09 -24.96 -12.69
N ALA A 22 24.25 -24.64 -12.11
CA ALA A 22 25.08 -23.51 -12.52
C ALA A 22 25.52 -23.57 -13.98
N LYS A 23 25.86 -24.80 -14.48
CA LYS A 23 26.33 -24.97 -15.86
C LYS A 23 25.22 -25.21 -16.89
N MET A 24 24.12 -25.80 -16.48
CA MET A 24 23.06 -26.22 -17.41
C MET A 24 21.73 -25.48 -17.15
N GLY A 25 21.55 -24.88 -16.01
CA GLY A 25 20.34 -24.12 -15.67
C GLY A 25 20.18 -22.82 -16.46
N ALA A 26 21.26 -22.18 -16.89
CA ALA A 26 21.24 -20.98 -17.70
C ALA A 26 21.94 -21.17 -19.05
N GLY A 27 21.39 -20.62 -20.13
CA GLY A 27 22.05 -20.53 -21.43
C GLY A 27 22.08 -21.78 -22.32
N THR A 28 21.68 -22.94 -21.81
CA THR A 28 21.73 -24.21 -22.58
C THR A 28 20.42 -24.47 -23.33
N ASN A 29 20.44 -24.67 -24.64
CA ASN A 29 19.29 -25.00 -25.47
C ASN A 29 19.38 -26.42 -25.93
N VAL A 30 18.72 -27.35 -25.24
CA VAL A 30 18.73 -28.81 -25.56
C VAL A 30 17.32 -29.40 -25.59
N GLN A 31 16.29 -28.54 -25.57
CA GLN A 31 14.89 -28.91 -25.35
C GLN A 31 14.26 -29.75 -26.47
N ASP A 32 14.78 -29.70 -27.70
CA ASP A 32 14.07 -30.19 -28.90
C ASP A 32 13.55 -31.61 -28.79
N ARG A 33 14.24 -32.47 -28.04
CA ARG A 33 13.94 -33.90 -27.92
C ARG A 33 14.02 -34.46 -26.52
N LEU A 34 14.03 -33.59 -25.51
CA LEU A 34 14.02 -34.02 -24.12
C LEU A 34 12.66 -34.64 -23.78
N ILE A 35 12.68 -35.84 -23.23
CA ILE A 35 11.50 -36.58 -22.80
C ILE A 35 11.37 -36.62 -21.29
N ALA A 36 12.50 -36.56 -20.57
CA ALA A 36 12.52 -36.62 -19.12
C ALA A 36 13.56 -35.68 -18.51
N LEU A 37 13.26 -35.13 -17.36
CA LEU A 37 14.15 -34.38 -16.48
C LEU A 37 14.26 -35.12 -15.14
N HIS A 38 15.50 -35.38 -14.71
CA HIS A 38 15.79 -36.02 -13.44
C HIS A 38 16.50 -35.04 -12.51
N ASP A 39 15.80 -34.54 -11.50
CA ASP A 39 16.35 -33.69 -10.43
C ASP A 39 16.94 -34.62 -9.35
N LEU A 40 18.26 -34.81 -9.38
CA LEU A 40 18.98 -35.68 -8.43
C LEU A 40 19.31 -35.00 -7.11
N ASP A 41 19.26 -33.67 -7.06
CA ASP A 41 19.49 -32.83 -5.89
C ASP A 41 18.41 -31.73 -5.76
N CYS A 42 18.15 -31.28 -4.55
CA CYS A 42 17.26 -30.16 -4.30
C CYS A 42 18.06 -28.85 -4.24
N PRO A 43 17.79 -27.86 -5.08
CA PRO A 43 18.43 -26.55 -5.00
C PRO A 43 17.85 -25.73 -3.83
N TRP A 44 18.60 -24.76 -3.34
CA TRP A 44 18.18 -23.87 -2.28
C TRP A 44 17.13 -22.81 -2.72
N ARG A 45 17.08 -22.52 -4.01
CA ARG A 45 16.22 -21.46 -4.58
C ARG A 45 15.10 -22.05 -5.42
N PRO A 46 13.84 -21.64 -5.21
CA PRO A 46 12.72 -22.02 -6.08
C PRO A 46 12.95 -21.67 -7.55
N SER A 47 13.65 -20.55 -7.82
CA SER A 47 14.01 -20.11 -9.17
C SER A 47 14.84 -21.14 -9.94
N ASP A 48 15.72 -21.87 -9.24
CA ASP A 48 16.57 -22.87 -9.87
C ASP A 48 15.76 -24.07 -10.35
N LEU A 49 14.76 -24.50 -9.57
CA LEU A 49 13.80 -25.52 -10.00
C LEU A 49 12.99 -25.06 -11.21
N GLN A 50 12.53 -23.81 -11.21
CA GLN A 50 11.82 -23.24 -12.35
C GLN A 50 12.72 -23.14 -13.60
N GLN A 51 13.97 -22.77 -13.42
CA GLN A 51 14.94 -22.72 -14.51
C GLN A 51 15.21 -24.09 -15.10
N ARG A 52 15.39 -25.14 -14.26
CA ARG A 52 15.53 -26.53 -14.71
C ARG A 52 14.29 -26.97 -15.49
N LEU A 53 13.11 -26.73 -14.94
CA LEU A 53 11.83 -27.02 -15.56
C LEU A 53 11.68 -26.31 -16.92
N GLY A 54 12.04 -25.05 -17.00
CA GLY A 54 12.00 -24.23 -18.21
C GLY A 54 12.98 -24.71 -19.30
N ARG A 55 13.83 -25.69 -19.04
CA ARG A 55 14.69 -26.32 -20.06
C ARG A 55 14.01 -27.46 -20.82
N ILE A 56 13.05 -28.11 -20.21
CA ILE A 56 12.31 -29.21 -20.83
C ILE A 56 10.89 -28.76 -21.25
N VAL A 57 10.19 -27.98 -20.41
CA VAL A 57 8.88 -27.40 -20.71
C VAL A 57 9.07 -26.07 -21.43
N ARG A 58 9.38 -26.13 -22.72
CA ARG A 58 9.66 -24.94 -23.53
C ARG A 58 9.13 -25.12 -24.95
N GLN A 59 8.79 -24.00 -25.59
CA GLN A 59 8.48 -23.99 -27.02
C GLN A 59 9.66 -24.58 -27.82
N GLY A 60 9.35 -25.42 -28.77
CA GLY A 60 10.35 -26.14 -29.61
C GLY A 60 10.67 -27.56 -29.15
N ASN A 61 10.15 -28.04 -28.01
CA ASN A 61 10.20 -29.45 -27.69
C ASN A 61 9.24 -30.21 -28.61
N GLN A 62 9.76 -31.25 -29.29
CA GLN A 62 9.00 -32.07 -30.22
C GLN A 62 8.09 -33.09 -29.52
N ASN A 63 8.31 -33.31 -28.22
CA ASN A 63 7.48 -34.22 -27.44
C ASN A 63 6.30 -33.43 -26.83
N PRO A 64 5.06 -33.88 -27.04
CA PRO A 64 3.85 -33.21 -26.48
C PRO A 64 3.77 -33.36 -24.97
N GLU A 65 4.36 -34.38 -24.41
CA GLU A 65 4.42 -34.67 -22.98
C GLU A 65 5.87 -34.95 -22.57
N VAL A 66 6.22 -34.47 -21.36
CA VAL A 66 7.53 -34.64 -20.73
C VAL A 66 7.37 -35.06 -19.29
N GLU A 67 8.26 -35.93 -18.82
CA GLU A 67 8.24 -36.39 -17.44
C GLU A 67 9.29 -35.70 -16.59
N ILE A 68 8.95 -35.41 -15.32
CA ILE A 68 9.85 -34.77 -14.36
C ILE A 68 9.94 -35.65 -13.12
N PHE A 69 11.12 -36.19 -12.89
CA PHE A 69 11.43 -37.05 -11.76
C PHE A 69 12.24 -36.28 -10.72
N ARG A 70 11.73 -36.20 -9.50
CA ARG A 70 12.44 -35.65 -8.36
C ARG A 70 12.77 -36.77 -7.39
N TYR A 71 14.04 -36.92 -7.08
CA TYR A 71 14.54 -37.97 -6.21
C TYR A 71 14.71 -37.41 -4.80
N VAL A 72 14.07 -38.05 -3.82
CA VAL A 72 14.14 -37.70 -2.41
C VAL A 72 14.45 -38.96 -1.64
N THR A 73 15.53 -38.95 -0.86
CA THR A 73 15.84 -40.04 0.03
C THR A 73 15.11 -39.87 1.37
N GLU A 74 14.33 -40.85 1.77
CA GLU A 74 13.61 -40.84 3.04
C GLU A 74 14.55 -40.67 4.23
N GLY A 75 14.17 -39.80 5.21
CA GLY A 75 14.98 -39.56 6.39
C GLY A 75 16.25 -38.73 6.15
N THR A 76 16.37 -38.07 5.00
CA THR A 76 17.50 -37.21 4.65
C THR A 76 17.11 -35.73 4.62
N PHE A 77 18.13 -34.89 4.59
CA PHE A 77 17.97 -33.45 4.45
C PHE A 77 17.24 -33.03 3.16
N ASP A 78 17.29 -33.84 2.11
CA ASP A 78 16.61 -33.55 0.83
C ASP A 78 15.09 -33.37 1.00
N ALA A 79 14.46 -34.21 1.84
CA ALA A 79 13.03 -34.10 2.12
C ALA A 79 12.68 -32.73 2.76
N TYR A 80 13.51 -32.27 3.67
CA TYR A 80 13.35 -30.95 4.29
C TYR A 80 13.57 -29.80 3.29
N LEU A 81 14.62 -29.87 2.47
CA LEU A 81 14.89 -28.88 1.43
C LEU A 81 13.72 -28.74 0.45
N TYR A 82 13.16 -29.85 -0.02
CA TYR A 82 12.00 -29.79 -0.92
C TYR A 82 10.79 -29.14 -0.26
N GLN A 83 10.52 -29.41 1.03
CA GLN A 83 9.44 -28.74 1.78
C GLN A 83 9.68 -27.23 1.92
N LEU A 84 10.92 -26.83 2.22
CA LEU A 84 11.31 -25.43 2.33
C LEU A 84 11.15 -24.69 1.00
N VAL A 85 11.68 -25.29 -0.09
CA VAL A 85 11.57 -24.72 -1.44
C VAL A 85 10.11 -24.63 -1.90
N GLU A 86 9.28 -25.63 -1.58
CA GLU A 86 7.85 -25.61 -1.87
C GLU A 86 7.13 -24.50 -1.10
N SER A 87 7.47 -24.30 0.19
CA SER A 87 6.90 -23.23 1.01
C SER A 87 7.28 -21.86 0.45
N LYS A 88 8.55 -21.65 0.09
CA LYS A 88 9.03 -20.43 -0.59
C LYS A 88 8.31 -20.21 -1.92
N GLN A 89 8.12 -21.24 -2.72
CA GLN A 89 7.45 -21.14 -4.01
C GLN A 89 5.96 -20.79 -3.85
N ARG A 90 5.28 -21.39 -2.87
CA ARG A 90 3.89 -21.08 -2.52
C ARG A 90 3.74 -19.63 -2.11
N PHE A 91 4.65 -19.13 -1.28
CA PHE A 91 4.71 -17.74 -0.86
C PHE A 91 4.90 -16.77 -2.04
N ILE A 92 5.89 -17.02 -2.91
CA ILE A 92 6.11 -16.21 -4.11
C ILE A 92 4.85 -16.21 -5.00
N ALA A 93 4.20 -17.36 -5.17
CA ALA A 93 2.97 -17.46 -5.95
C ALA A 93 1.82 -16.65 -5.34
N GLN A 94 1.70 -16.60 -4.02
CA GLN A 94 0.68 -15.78 -3.32
C GLN A 94 0.90 -14.29 -3.58
N ILE A 95 2.15 -13.81 -3.51
CA ILE A 95 2.48 -12.41 -3.80
C ILE A 95 2.20 -12.07 -5.26
N MET A 96 2.70 -12.90 -6.19
CA MET A 96 2.62 -12.63 -7.62
C MET A 96 1.19 -12.70 -8.18
N THR A 97 0.31 -13.51 -7.58
CA THR A 97 -1.07 -13.67 -8.06
C THR A 97 -2.06 -12.73 -7.41
N SER A 98 -1.66 -11.93 -6.42
CA SER A 98 -2.51 -10.99 -5.66
C SER A 98 -3.80 -11.62 -5.10
N LYS A 99 -3.87 -12.94 -5.01
CA LYS A 99 -5.07 -13.68 -4.57
C LYS A 99 -5.24 -13.75 -3.05
N ALA A 100 -4.27 -13.30 -2.29
CA ALA A 100 -4.41 -13.15 -0.85
C ALA A 100 -4.05 -11.72 -0.47
N PRO A 101 -4.95 -10.96 0.16
CA PRO A 101 -4.62 -9.68 0.76
C PRO A 101 -3.88 -9.91 2.08
N ALA A 102 -2.75 -10.58 2.04
CA ALA A 102 -1.85 -10.60 3.17
C ALA A 102 -1.10 -9.26 3.16
N ARG A 103 -1.50 -8.36 4.05
CA ARG A 103 -0.80 -7.09 4.31
C ARG A 103 0.61 -7.29 4.90
N ALA A 104 1.03 -8.52 5.13
CA ALA A 104 2.37 -8.91 5.53
C ALA A 104 2.79 -10.12 4.70
N ALA A 105 3.67 -9.90 3.75
CA ALA A 105 4.40 -10.96 3.10
C ALA A 105 5.44 -11.48 4.10
N GLU A 106 5.30 -12.75 4.49
CA GLU A 106 6.29 -13.42 5.33
C GLU A 106 7.52 -13.70 4.46
N ASP A 107 8.56 -12.92 4.64
CA ASP A 107 9.88 -13.31 4.19
C ASP A 107 10.27 -14.53 5.05
N VAL A 108 10.37 -15.68 4.42
CA VAL A 108 10.91 -16.86 5.07
C VAL A 108 12.40 -16.60 5.15
N ASP A 109 12.83 -15.96 6.24
CA ASP A 109 14.23 -15.79 6.56
C ASP A 109 14.92 -17.13 6.38
N GLU A 110 15.99 -17.14 5.61
CA GLU A 110 16.90 -18.27 5.51
C GLU A 110 17.61 -18.41 6.86
N THR A 111 16.90 -18.96 7.86
CA THR A 111 17.57 -19.46 9.05
C THR A 111 18.47 -20.57 8.57
N ALA A 112 19.74 -20.22 8.35
CA ALA A 112 20.76 -21.18 7.98
C ALA A 112 20.81 -22.24 9.11
N LEU A 113 20.34 -23.44 8.80
CA LEU A 113 20.43 -24.54 9.75
C LEU A 113 21.89 -24.79 10.10
N SER A 114 22.18 -24.94 11.37
CA SER A 114 23.51 -25.34 11.82
C SER A 114 23.87 -26.73 11.29
N TYR A 115 25.16 -27.02 11.17
CA TYR A 115 25.63 -28.37 10.76
C TYR A 115 25.05 -29.48 11.65
N ALA A 116 24.88 -29.21 12.95
CA ALA A 116 24.29 -30.11 13.91
C ALA A 116 22.79 -30.37 13.62
N GLU A 117 22.05 -29.35 13.22
CA GLU A 117 20.65 -29.46 12.81
C GLU A 117 20.49 -30.24 11.49
N ILE A 118 21.37 -29.98 10.52
CA ILE A 118 21.41 -30.75 9.25
C ILE A 118 21.70 -32.23 9.54
N LYS A 119 22.69 -32.51 10.36
CA LYS A 119 23.08 -33.89 10.72
C LYS A 119 21.95 -34.62 11.44
N ALA A 120 21.24 -33.95 12.29
CA ALA A 120 20.18 -34.55 13.08
C ALA A 120 18.87 -34.71 12.30
N LEU A 121 18.57 -33.82 11.31
CA LEU A 121 17.54 -34.05 10.31
C LEU A 121 17.86 -35.28 9.45
N ALA A 122 19.11 -35.44 9.07
CA ALA A 122 19.58 -36.64 8.33
C ALA A 122 19.48 -37.93 9.18
N THR A 123 19.59 -37.85 10.51
CA THR A 123 19.41 -38.98 11.42
C THR A 123 17.98 -39.27 11.82
N GLY A 124 17.02 -38.42 11.35
CA GLY A 124 15.59 -38.61 11.63
C GLY A 124 15.17 -38.27 13.06
N ASN A 125 15.94 -37.44 13.79
CA ASN A 125 15.59 -37.05 15.17
C ASN A 125 14.32 -36.18 15.20
N PRO A 126 13.20 -36.67 15.78
CA PRO A 126 11.92 -35.96 15.77
C PRO A 126 11.94 -34.63 16.52
N GLN A 127 12.80 -34.46 17.52
CA GLN A 127 12.92 -33.24 18.32
C GLN A 127 13.48 -32.08 17.52
N ILE A 128 14.30 -32.36 16.52
CA ILE A 128 14.88 -31.33 15.66
C ILE A 128 13.88 -30.89 14.59
N ILE A 129 13.09 -31.84 14.08
CA ILE A 129 11.98 -31.51 13.18
C ILE A 129 10.96 -30.62 13.93
N GLU A 130 10.65 -30.98 15.19
CA GLU A 130 9.77 -30.16 16.04
C GLU A 130 10.36 -28.76 16.26
N LYS A 131 11.67 -28.64 16.56
CA LYS A 131 12.35 -27.37 16.73
C LYS A 131 12.25 -26.50 15.47
N CYS A 132 12.59 -27.04 14.30
CA CYS A 132 12.52 -26.28 13.03
C CYS A 132 11.11 -25.78 12.73
N ASN A 133 10.08 -26.58 12.97
CA ASN A 133 8.71 -26.17 12.80
C ASN A 133 8.32 -25.04 13.78
N LEU A 134 8.74 -25.16 15.05
CA LEU A 134 8.49 -24.13 16.06
C LEU A 134 9.25 -22.84 15.77
N ASP A 135 10.49 -22.89 15.26
CA ASP A 135 11.24 -21.71 14.84
C ASP A 135 10.49 -20.92 13.75
N MET A 136 9.96 -21.62 12.74
CA MET A 136 9.16 -20.99 11.70
C MET A 136 7.86 -20.39 12.25
N GLU A 137 7.17 -21.12 13.13
CA GLU A 137 5.91 -20.64 13.73
C GLU A 137 6.11 -19.45 14.66
N VAL A 138 7.16 -19.46 15.47
CA VAL A 138 7.54 -18.35 16.37
C VAL A 138 7.95 -17.12 15.53
N SER A 139 8.75 -17.30 14.50
CA SER A 139 9.11 -16.21 13.57
C SER A 139 7.87 -15.59 12.95
N LYS A 140 6.94 -16.41 12.46
CA LYS A 140 5.65 -15.96 11.91
C LYS A 140 4.84 -15.15 12.93
N LEU A 141 4.71 -15.66 14.15
CA LEU A 141 3.96 -14.98 15.21
C LEU A 141 4.63 -13.67 15.63
N ASN A 142 5.96 -13.61 15.65
CA ASN A 142 6.71 -12.38 15.92
C ASN A 142 6.47 -11.32 14.82
N MET A 143 6.45 -11.70 13.55
CA MET A 143 6.11 -10.78 12.45
C MET A 143 4.68 -10.26 12.58
N LEU A 144 3.72 -11.13 12.88
CA LEU A 144 2.33 -10.70 13.10
C LEU A 144 2.22 -9.74 14.29
N ARG A 145 2.95 -9.99 15.38
CA ARG A 145 3.04 -9.10 16.54
C ARG A 145 3.66 -7.75 16.17
N ALA A 146 4.74 -7.74 15.39
CA ALA A 146 5.36 -6.51 14.92
C ALA A 146 4.42 -5.70 14.02
N SER A 147 3.68 -6.37 13.13
CA SER A 147 2.64 -5.73 12.30
C SER A 147 1.53 -5.12 13.16
N HIS A 148 1.03 -5.87 14.16
CA HIS A 148 0.01 -5.37 15.10
C HIS A 148 0.51 -4.14 15.88
N LEU A 149 1.76 -4.15 16.35
CA LEU A 149 2.37 -2.99 17.00
C LEU A 149 2.48 -1.79 16.08
N SER A 150 2.87 -1.99 14.81
CA SER A 150 2.93 -0.94 13.80
C SER A 150 1.55 -0.32 13.54
N GLN A 151 0.51 -1.15 13.43
CA GLN A 151 -0.88 -0.67 13.30
C GLN A 151 -1.31 0.12 14.52
N ARG A 152 -0.96 -0.34 15.72
CA ARG A 152 -1.25 0.38 16.97
C ARG A 152 -0.60 1.77 17.01
N TYR A 153 0.66 1.90 16.58
CA TYR A 153 1.31 3.21 16.49
C TYR A 153 0.64 4.14 15.46
N ALA A 154 0.20 3.61 14.33
CA ALA A 154 -0.54 4.39 13.34
C ALA A 154 -1.89 4.86 13.90
N LEU A 155 -2.61 4.02 14.64
CA LEU A 155 -3.84 4.39 15.33
C LEU A 155 -3.60 5.44 16.42
N GLU A 156 -2.49 5.34 17.15
CA GLU A 156 -2.11 6.31 18.19
C GLU A 156 -1.96 7.71 17.59
N GLU A 157 -1.33 7.87 16.45
CA GLU A 157 -1.22 9.15 15.75
C GLU A 157 -2.59 9.70 15.33
N LEU A 158 -3.48 8.83 14.81
CA LEU A 158 -4.85 9.19 14.46
C LEU A 158 -5.64 9.68 15.68
N VAL A 159 -5.56 8.92 16.79
CA VAL A 159 -6.31 9.19 18.03
C VAL A 159 -5.81 10.45 18.75
N LEU A 160 -4.49 10.65 18.79
CA LEU A 160 -3.90 11.77 19.55
C LEU A 160 -3.83 13.07 18.76
N ARG A 161 -3.73 13.02 17.44
CA ARG A 161 -3.50 14.22 16.63
C ARG A 161 -4.59 14.47 15.59
N LYS A 162 -4.85 13.50 14.71
CA LYS A 162 -5.68 13.74 13.54
C LYS A 162 -7.15 13.94 13.90
N TYR A 163 -7.77 12.97 14.57
CA TYR A 163 -9.19 13.05 14.92
C TYR A 163 -9.51 14.23 15.86
N PRO A 164 -8.74 14.53 16.92
CA PRO A 164 -9.00 15.71 17.74
C PRO A 164 -8.92 17.03 16.99
N ALA A 165 -7.95 17.15 16.05
CA ALA A 165 -7.84 18.35 15.22
C ALA A 165 -9.04 18.51 14.28
N GLU A 166 -9.47 17.43 13.63
CA GLU A 166 -10.62 17.40 12.73
C GLU A 166 -11.94 17.69 13.48
N ILE A 167 -12.13 17.09 14.65
CA ILE A 167 -13.28 17.36 15.53
C ILE A 167 -13.33 18.82 15.92
N LYS A 168 -12.18 19.41 16.27
CA LYS A 168 -12.09 20.83 16.61
C LYS A 168 -12.47 21.71 15.42
N GLU A 169 -11.92 21.45 14.25
CA GLU A 169 -12.23 22.20 13.02
C GLU A 169 -13.71 22.08 12.65
N LEU A 170 -14.27 20.87 12.69
CA LEU A 170 -15.70 20.65 12.43
C LEU A 170 -16.58 21.37 13.45
N SER A 171 -16.20 21.36 14.73
CA SER A 171 -16.93 22.08 15.79
C SER A 171 -16.93 23.61 15.59
N GLU A 172 -15.79 24.18 15.20
CA GLU A 172 -15.66 25.59 14.86
C GLU A 172 -16.49 25.96 13.62
N ARG A 173 -16.50 25.08 12.59
CA ARG A 173 -17.34 25.27 11.40
C ARG A 173 -18.83 25.19 11.71
N ILE A 174 -19.24 24.23 12.55
CA ILE A 174 -20.64 24.11 13.02
C ILE A 174 -21.05 25.39 13.73
N ALA A 175 -20.27 25.88 14.70
CA ALA A 175 -20.54 27.12 15.39
C ALA A 175 -20.62 28.32 14.44
N GLY A 176 -19.81 28.34 13.39
CA GLY A 176 -19.87 29.34 12.33
C GLY A 176 -21.17 29.28 11.52
N TYR A 177 -21.56 28.07 11.08
CA TYR A 177 -22.81 27.86 10.35
C TYR A 177 -24.05 28.18 11.22
N GLU A 178 -24.03 27.87 12.51
CA GLU A 178 -25.11 28.20 13.44
C GLU A 178 -25.31 29.72 13.57
N GLN A 179 -24.20 30.46 13.69
CA GLN A 179 -24.25 31.94 13.74
C GLN A 179 -24.75 32.50 12.40
N ASP A 180 -24.30 31.99 11.28
CA ASP A 180 -24.72 32.47 9.96
C ASP A 180 -26.18 32.08 9.67
N SER A 181 -26.63 30.92 10.12
CA SER A 181 -28.05 30.51 10.04
C SER A 181 -28.96 31.41 10.88
N ALA A 182 -28.53 31.75 12.10
CA ALA A 182 -29.27 32.69 12.93
C ALA A 182 -29.38 34.07 12.27
N ARG A 183 -28.27 34.60 11.74
CA ARG A 183 -28.23 35.84 10.96
C ARG A 183 -29.17 35.82 9.76
N LEU A 184 -29.22 34.68 9.03
CA LEU A 184 -30.14 34.52 7.91
C LEU A 184 -31.60 34.50 8.34
N ALA A 185 -31.91 33.96 9.52
CA ALA A 185 -33.25 33.96 10.09
C ALA A 185 -33.71 35.36 10.54
N GLU A 186 -32.78 36.22 10.98
CA GLU A 186 -33.07 37.62 11.29
C GLU A 186 -33.37 38.45 10.03
N HIS A 187 -32.90 38.02 8.85
CA HIS A 187 -33.07 38.68 7.57
C HIS A 187 -33.75 37.76 6.55
N PRO A 188 -35.02 37.41 6.79
CA PRO A 188 -35.70 36.42 5.94
C PRO A 188 -35.92 36.98 4.53
N LYS A 189 -35.97 36.04 3.56
CA LYS A 189 -36.39 36.39 2.23
C LYS A 189 -37.89 36.68 2.20
N PRO A 190 -38.34 37.76 1.53
CA PRO A 190 -39.77 38.03 1.36
C PRO A 190 -40.41 36.94 0.46
N ALA A 191 -41.72 36.75 0.65
CA ALA A 191 -42.47 35.75 -0.17
C ALA A 191 -42.45 36.09 -1.66
N GLU A 192 -42.44 37.35 -2.02
CA GLU A 192 -42.32 37.87 -3.39
C GLU A 192 -41.10 38.79 -3.49
N GLY A 193 -40.34 38.66 -4.60
CA GLY A 193 -39.19 39.49 -4.86
C GLY A 193 -37.89 39.03 -4.18
N ILE A 194 -37.07 40.01 -3.76
CA ILE A 194 -35.79 39.81 -3.06
C ILE A 194 -35.80 40.65 -1.77
N ALA A 195 -34.99 40.25 -0.80
CA ALA A 195 -34.69 41.13 0.31
C ALA A 195 -33.93 42.38 -0.17
N PRO A 196 -34.04 43.52 0.47
CA PRO A 196 -33.28 44.71 0.12
C PRO A 196 -31.78 44.40 0.04
N MET A 197 -31.17 44.65 -1.13
CA MET A 197 -29.73 44.44 -1.38
C MET A 197 -29.06 45.82 -1.47
N VAL A 198 -28.06 46.05 -0.66
CA VAL A 198 -27.26 47.29 -0.74
C VAL A 198 -26.02 47.03 -1.57
N LEU A 199 -25.82 47.78 -2.66
CA LEU A 199 -24.65 47.72 -3.52
C LEU A 199 -24.15 49.14 -3.77
N ASN A 200 -22.89 49.43 -3.47
CA ASN A 200 -22.26 50.74 -3.61
C ASN A 200 -23.13 51.87 -3.05
N ASP A 201 -23.64 51.68 -1.80
CA ASP A 201 -24.51 52.60 -1.08
C ASP A 201 -25.91 52.84 -1.69
N VAL A 202 -26.28 52.08 -2.71
CA VAL A 202 -27.61 52.08 -3.32
C VAL A 202 -28.38 50.84 -2.93
N THR A 203 -29.66 51.04 -2.50
CA THR A 203 -30.53 49.92 -2.09
C THR A 203 -31.40 49.47 -3.29
N TYR A 204 -31.34 48.20 -3.60
CA TYR A 204 -32.12 47.55 -4.65
C TYR A 204 -33.16 46.60 -4.05
N ALA A 205 -34.42 46.76 -4.45
CA ALA A 205 -35.53 45.88 -4.06
C ALA A 205 -35.99 44.95 -5.20
N GLU A 206 -35.56 45.23 -6.42
CA GLU A 206 -35.92 44.44 -7.59
C GLU A 206 -34.75 43.57 -8.04
N ARG A 207 -35.04 42.30 -8.29
CA ARG A 207 -34.03 41.27 -8.67
C ARG A 207 -33.22 41.67 -9.90
N GLU A 208 -33.90 42.20 -10.91
CA GLU A 208 -33.22 42.50 -12.16
C GLU A 208 -32.30 43.71 -12.06
N ASN A 209 -32.71 44.73 -11.32
CA ASN A 209 -31.93 45.93 -11.06
C ASN A 209 -30.71 45.63 -10.16
N ALA A 210 -30.89 44.83 -9.12
CA ALA A 210 -29.80 44.34 -8.29
C ALA A 210 -28.79 43.52 -9.10
N GLY A 211 -29.27 42.61 -9.96
CA GLY A 211 -28.43 41.79 -10.81
C GLY A 211 -27.62 42.60 -11.86
N LYS A 212 -28.24 43.66 -12.45
CA LYS A 212 -27.53 44.57 -13.34
C LYS A 212 -26.41 45.33 -12.61
N ALA A 213 -26.66 45.78 -11.40
CA ALA A 213 -25.66 46.46 -10.55
C ALA A 213 -24.49 45.52 -10.19
N ILE A 214 -24.76 44.23 -9.96
CA ILE A 214 -23.70 43.21 -9.74
C ILE A 214 -22.85 43.05 -11.00
N ILE A 215 -23.46 42.94 -12.19
CA ILE A 215 -22.73 42.82 -13.48
C ILE A 215 -21.91 44.08 -13.71
N GLU A 216 -22.47 45.27 -13.48
CA GLU A 216 -21.74 46.53 -13.57
C GLU A 216 -20.51 46.55 -12.65
N ALA A 217 -20.66 46.11 -11.40
CA ALA A 217 -19.54 45.97 -10.48
C ALA A 217 -18.46 45.03 -11.03
N CYS A 218 -18.85 43.93 -11.67
CA CYS A 218 -17.91 43.00 -12.29
C CYS A 218 -17.13 43.68 -13.44
N THR A 219 -17.79 44.52 -14.27
CA THR A 219 -17.14 45.22 -15.39
C THR A 219 -16.17 46.31 -14.92
N HIS A 220 -16.42 46.91 -13.77
CA HIS A 220 -15.56 47.93 -13.18
C HIS A 220 -14.44 47.39 -12.30
N MET A 221 -14.41 46.06 -12.08
CA MET A 221 -13.38 45.41 -11.28
C MET A 221 -12.04 45.39 -12.04
N ASN A 222 -11.07 46.11 -11.52
CA ASN A 222 -9.71 46.14 -12.09
C ASN A 222 -8.79 45.27 -11.21
N GLY A 223 -8.41 44.10 -11.74
CA GLY A 223 -7.45 43.21 -11.08
C GLY A 223 -8.05 42.04 -10.31
N ALA A 224 -7.19 41.30 -9.60
CA ALA A 224 -7.57 40.12 -8.82
C ALA A 224 -7.88 40.39 -7.34
N GLU A 225 -7.93 41.66 -6.93
CA GLU A 225 -8.22 42.03 -5.55
C GLU A 225 -9.72 41.86 -5.21
N THR A 226 -10.01 41.32 -4.02
CA THR A 226 -11.38 41.20 -3.52
C THR A 226 -11.92 42.56 -3.09
N VAL A 227 -13.03 43.01 -3.65
CA VAL A 227 -13.62 44.30 -3.43
C VAL A 227 -14.95 44.13 -2.67
N SER A 228 -15.13 44.92 -1.58
CA SER A 228 -16.44 45.01 -0.90
C SER A 228 -17.40 45.87 -1.71
N ILE A 229 -18.53 45.31 -2.11
CA ILE A 229 -19.52 46.01 -2.95
C ILE A 229 -20.83 46.28 -2.24
N GLY A 230 -21.02 45.76 -1.01
CA GLY A 230 -22.25 46.01 -0.27
C GLY A 230 -22.64 44.94 0.73
N SER A 231 -23.95 44.80 0.94
CA SER A 231 -24.49 43.81 1.87
C SER A 231 -25.83 43.23 1.39
N TYR A 232 -26.09 41.97 1.77
CA TYR A 232 -27.32 41.26 1.48
C TYR A 232 -27.69 40.29 2.59
N ARG A 233 -28.93 40.39 3.10
CA ARG A 233 -29.47 39.51 4.17
C ARG A 233 -28.54 39.38 5.39
N GLY A 234 -27.92 40.50 5.80
CA GLY A 234 -26.99 40.54 6.92
C GLY A 234 -25.55 40.08 6.62
N PHE A 235 -25.25 39.66 5.40
CA PHE A 235 -23.91 39.27 4.95
C PHE A 235 -23.25 40.38 4.15
N SER A 236 -21.95 40.61 4.38
CA SER A 236 -21.16 41.50 3.52
C SER A 236 -20.87 40.83 2.18
N MET A 237 -21.04 41.58 1.11
CA MET A 237 -20.83 41.12 -0.26
C MET A 237 -19.46 41.55 -0.75
N LEU A 238 -18.62 40.57 -1.03
CA LEU A 238 -17.28 40.76 -1.54
C LEU A 238 -17.19 40.14 -2.94
N LEU A 239 -16.83 40.95 -3.92
CA LEU A 239 -16.64 40.52 -5.29
C LEU A 239 -15.17 40.10 -5.49
N SER A 240 -14.92 38.94 -6.06
CA SER A 240 -13.60 38.44 -6.43
C SER A 240 -13.60 37.86 -7.84
N TYR A 241 -12.43 37.89 -8.49
CA TYR A 241 -12.23 37.26 -9.78
C TYR A 241 -11.23 36.13 -9.67
N ASP A 242 -11.64 34.94 -10.10
CA ASP A 242 -10.78 33.76 -10.20
C ASP A 242 -10.18 33.67 -11.61
N GLY A 243 -8.93 34.10 -11.76
CA GLY A 243 -8.23 34.12 -13.04
C GLY A 243 -7.95 32.73 -13.62
N ALA A 244 -7.89 31.70 -12.77
CA ALA A 244 -7.66 30.32 -13.23
C ALA A 244 -8.92 29.71 -13.84
N ALA A 245 -10.08 29.99 -13.24
CA ALA A 245 -11.39 29.56 -13.74
C ALA A 245 -12.02 30.55 -14.73
N ASN A 246 -11.49 31.77 -14.86
CA ASN A 246 -12.04 32.87 -15.62
C ASN A 246 -13.49 33.21 -15.21
N GLU A 247 -13.72 33.26 -13.89
CA GLU A 247 -15.05 33.43 -13.30
C GLU A 247 -15.07 34.53 -12.23
N PHE A 248 -16.16 35.30 -12.19
CA PHE A 248 -16.44 36.19 -11.05
C PHE A 248 -17.15 35.40 -9.95
N ARG A 249 -16.74 35.62 -8.71
CA ARG A 249 -17.33 35.04 -7.51
C ARG A 249 -17.80 36.10 -6.53
N MET A 250 -19.01 35.91 -6.05
CA MET A 250 -19.54 36.67 -4.95
C MET A 250 -19.32 35.91 -3.66
N VAL A 251 -18.53 36.47 -2.75
CA VAL A 251 -18.29 35.92 -1.41
C VAL A 251 -19.18 36.64 -0.44
N LEU A 252 -20.09 35.91 0.18
CA LEU A 252 -21.01 36.39 1.21
C LEU A 252 -20.37 36.11 2.56
N LYS A 253 -19.85 37.13 3.21
CA LYS A 253 -19.07 37.00 4.43
C LYS A 253 -19.96 37.27 5.66
N GLY A 254 -20.20 36.21 6.42
CA GLY A 254 -20.74 36.20 7.75
C GLY A 254 -19.67 35.87 8.78
N LYS A 255 -19.94 34.89 9.64
CA LYS A 255 -18.91 34.24 10.44
C LYS A 255 -18.02 33.34 9.56
N LEU A 256 -18.65 32.63 8.62
CA LEU A 256 -18.00 31.92 7.55
C LEU A 256 -18.14 32.68 6.21
N SER A 257 -17.52 32.12 5.17
CA SER A 257 -17.62 32.67 3.82
C SER A 257 -18.42 31.73 2.94
N HIS A 258 -19.46 32.22 2.29
CA HIS A 258 -20.32 31.47 1.37
C HIS A 258 -20.15 32.05 -0.02
N THR A 259 -19.83 31.20 -1.02
CA THR A 259 -19.46 31.67 -2.35
C THR A 259 -20.51 31.27 -3.38
N ALA A 260 -20.89 32.26 -4.21
CA ALA A 260 -21.71 32.06 -5.40
C ALA A 260 -20.92 32.43 -6.65
N VAL A 261 -20.88 31.55 -7.65
CA VAL A 261 -20.27 31.83 -8.97
C VAL A 261 -21.26 32.70 -9.76
N LEU A 262 -20.78 33.83 -10.28
CA LEU A 262 -21.58 34.75 -11.06
C LEU A 262 -21.55 34.39 -12.55
N GLY A 263 -22.63 34.68 -13.25
CA GLY A 263 -22.76 34.47 -14.68
C GLY A 263 -23.24 35.75 -15.44
N ALA A 264 -23.52 35.60 -16.69
CA ALA A 264 -23.95 36.69 -17.57
C ALA A 264 -25.41 37.13 -17.32
N ASP A 265 -26.24 36.29 -16.71
CA ASP A 265 -27.64 36.58 -16.43
C ASP A 265 -27.81 37.37 -15.12
N ALA A 266 -28.37 38.59 -15.21
CA ALA A 266 -28.56 39.48 -14.09
C ALA A 266 -29.47 38.91 -13.01
N GLY A 267 -30.66 38.44 -13.35
CA GLY A 267 -31.61 37.86 -12.40
C GLY A 267 -31.12 36.52 -11.81
N GLY A 268 -30.40 35.73 -12.63
CA GLY A 268 -29.77 34.47 -12.24
C GLY A 268 -28.67 34.65 -11.19
N ASN A 269 -27.93 35.76 -11.22
CA ASN A 269 -26.89 36.04 -10.21
C ASN A 269 -27.47 36.21 -8.80
N VAL A 270 -28.56 36.92 -8.69
CA VAL A 270 -29.26 37.09 -7.40
C VAL A 270 -29.78 35.72 -6.89
N THR A 271 -30.31 34.89 -7.81
CA THR A 271 -30.77 33.55 -7.46
C THR A 271 -29.62 32.65 -6.97
N ARG A 272 -28.42 32.72 -7.61
CA ARG A 272 -27.24 31.99 -7.17
C ARG A 272 -26.76 32.42 -5.79
N ILE A 273 -26.84 33.74 -5.49
CA ILE A 273 -26.53 34.30 -4.19
C ILE A 273 -27.51 33.79 -3.12
N ASP A 274 -28.81 33.83 -3.41
CA ASP A 274 -29.85 33.31 -2.52
C ASP A 274 -29.63 31.81 -2.24
N ASN A 275 -29.39 31.02 -3.29
CA ASN A 275 -29.12 29.58 -3.18
C ASN A 275 -27.86 29.28 -2.33
N ALA A 276 -26.81 30.11 -2.42
CA ALA A 276 -25.62 29.97 -1.62
C ALA A 276 -25.90 30.20 -0.11
N LEU A 277 -26.77 31.14 0.21
CA LEU A 277 -27.21 31.39 1.59
C LEU A 277 -28.17 30.30 2.09
N GLU A 278 -29.10 29.84 1.27
CA GLU A 278 -30.06 28.78 1.65
C GLU A 278 -29.37 27.42 1.90
N LYS A 279 -28.24 27.15 1.25
CA LYS A 279 -27.41 25.96 1.49
C LYS A 279 -26.71 25.96 2.85
N ILE A 280 -26.69 27.04 3.61
CA ILE A 280 -26.07 27.11 4.95
C ILE A 280 -26.66 26.02 5.86
N THR A 281 -27.98 25.83 5.83
CA THR A 281 -28.66 24.79 6.64
C THR A 281 -28.27 23.37 6.24
N GLU A 282 -28.10 23.12 4.94
CA GLU A 282 -27.60 21.83 4.42
C GLU A 282 -26.14 21.61 4.83
N HIS A 283 -25.29 22.62 4.70
CA HIS A 283 -23.89 22.56 5.12
C HIS A 283 -23.76 22.34 6.63
N LEU A 284 -24.62 22.93 7.44
CA LEU A 284 -24.68 22.69 8.87
C LEU A 284 -25.04 21.22 9.19
N ALA A 285 -26.08 20.71 8.52
CA ALA A 285 -26.49 19.31 8.71
C ALA A 285 -25.36 18.33 8.31
N ASN A 286 -24.72 18.58 7.19
CA ASN A 286 -23.58 17.78 6.71
C ASN A 286 -22.39 17.85 7.66
N ALA A 287 -22.05 19.04 8.18
CA ALA A 287 -20.96 19.20 9.14
C ALA A 287 -21.24 18.46 10.46
N ARG A 288 -22.48 18.49 10.95
CA ARG A 288 -22.90 17.71 12.14
C ARG A 288 -22.80 16.21 11.91
N SER A 289 -23.21 15.72 10.73
CA SER A 289 -23.07 14.31 10.37
C SER A 289 -21.60 13.88 10.29
N GLN A 290 -20.74 14.71 9.71
CA GLN A 290 -19.31 14.45 9.67
C GLN A 290 -18.71 14.42 11.07
N LEU A 291 -19.08 15.35 11.96
CA LEU A 291 -18.60 15.37 13.35
C LEU A 291 -18.99 14.09 14.09
N ALA A 292 -20.24 13.63 13.95
CA ALA A 292 -20.70 12.41 14.56
C ALA A 292 -19.89 11.20 14.05
N HIS A 293 -19.68 11.11 12.74
CA HIS A 293 -18.90 10.03 12.13
C HIS A 293 -17.42 10.03 12.57
N THR A 294 -16.78 11.21 12.57
CA THR A 294 -15.38 11.32 13.03
C THR A 294 -15.25 10.99 14.53
N THR A 295 -16.26 11.36 15.34
CA THR A 295 -16.28 11.00 16.76
C THR A 295 -16.41 9.49 16.96
N GLU A 296 -17.27 8.83 16.19
CA GLU A 296 -17.42 7.36 16.21
C GLU A 296 -16.11 6.67 15.78
N GLN A 297 -15.47 7.17 14.72
CA GLN A 297 -14.17 6.66 14.27
C GLN A 297 -13.10 6.79 15.36
N LEU A 298 -13.07 7.90 16.10
CA LEU A 298 -12.16 8.12 17.23
C LEU A 298 -12.38 7.08 18.32
N GLU A 299 -13.62 6.79 18.71
CA GLU A 299 -13.92 5.81 19.77
C GLU A 299 -13.57 4.38 19.31
N ASN A 300 -13.86 4.03 18.05
CA ASN A 300 -13.48 2.74 17.48
C ASN A 300 -11.96 2.58 17.45
N ALA A 301 -11.23 3.61 16.99
CA ALA A 301 -9.77 3.61 16.97
C ALA A 301 -9.16 3.51 18.37
N ARG A 302 -9.75 4.15 19.39
CA ARG A 302 -9.33 4.03 20.80
C ARG A 302 -9.48 2.59 21.30
N THR A 303 -10.59 1.98 20.99
CA THR A 303 -10.86 0.59 21.40
C THR A 303 -9.88 -0.37 20.74
N GLU A 304 -9.64 -0.21 19.42
CA GLU A 304 -8.70 -1.04 18.67
C GLU A 304 -7.24 -0.83 19.13
N MET A 305 -6.85 0.40 19.44
CA MET A 305 -5.51 0.74 19.94
C MET A 305 -5.19 0.05 21.27
N THR A 306 -6.19 -0.17 22.14
CA THR A 306 -6.01 -0.82 23.46
C THR A 306 -6.10 -2.34 23.39
N ALA A 307 -6.51 -2.91 22.26
CA ALA A 307 -6.66 -4.35 22.12
C ALA A 307 -5.28 -5.07 22.19
N PRO A 308 -5.16 -6.10 23.01
CA PRO A 308 -3.92 -6.90 23.09
C PRO A 308 -3.74 -7.70 21.79
N PHE A 309 -2.50 -8.10 21.51
CA PHE A 309 -2.23 -8.99 20.37
C PHE A 309 -2.98 -10.32 20.57
N PRO A 310 -3.85 -10.75 19.63
CA PRO A 310 -4.75 -11.88 19.83
C PRO A 310 -4.02 -13.23 20.01
N LYS A 311 -2.78 -13.34 19.52
CA LYS A 311 -1.96 -14.57 19.55
C LYS A 311 -0.80 -14.50 20.54
N GLU A 312 -0.82 -13.59 21.52
CA GLU A 312 0.26 -13.43 22.50
C GLU A 312 0.46 -14.72 23.34
N ALA A 313 -0.62 -15.38 23.74
CA ALA A 313 -0.56 -16.64 24.49
C ALA A 313 0.05 -17.78 23.64
N GLU A 314 -0.35 -17.90 22.38
CA GLU A 314 0.20 -18.88 21.44
C GLU A 314 1.70 -18.64 21.20
N LEU A 315 2.11 -17.39 21.02
CA LEU A 315 3.51 -17.00 20.86
C LEU A 315 4.31 -17.36 22.11
N ALA A 316 3.80 -17.04 23.30
CA ALA A 316 4.48 -17.35 24.56
C ALA A 316 4.68 -18.87 24.76
N GLU A 317 3.65 -19.66 24.49
CA GLU A 317 3.71 -21.12 24.61
C GLU A 317 4.73 -21.74 23.65
N LYS A 318 4.65 -21.37 22.35
CA LYS A 318 5.58 -21.88 21.34
C LYS A 318 7.03 -21.45 21.59
N THR A 319 7.22 -20.20 22.04
CA THR A 319 8.56 -19.71 22.43
C THR A 319 9.12 -20.48 23.62
N ARG A 320 8.29 -20.79 24.64
CA ARG A 320 8.69 -21.60 25.76
C ARG A 320 9.12 -22.99 25.30
N ARG A 321 8.31 -23.65 24.47
CA ARG A 321 8.60 -24.99 23.95
C ARG A 321 9.87 -25.01 23.10
N LEU A 322 10.07 -23.99 22.28
CA LEU A 322 11.28 -23.81 21.48
C LEU A 322 12.52 -23.69 22.36
N ASN A 323 12.45 -22.92 23.45
CA ASN A 323 13.55 -22.76 24.40
C ASN A 323 13.87 -24.09 25.11
N GLU A 324 12.86 -24.88 25.50
CA GLU A 324 13.05 -26.20 26.05
C GLU A 324 13.81 -27.13 25.11
N LEU A 325 13.43 -27.13 23.83
CA LEU A 325 14.11 -27.94 22.82
C LEU A 325 15.53 -27.45 22.53
N ASN A 326 15.77 -26.13 22.55
CA ASN A 326 17.12 -25.58 22.41
C ASN A 326 18.06 -26.03 23.53
N VAL A 327 17.56 -26.07 24.77
CA VAL A 327 18.32 -26.57 25.93
C VAL A 327 18.57 -28.07 25.80
N LEU A 328 17.55 -28.85 25.42
CA LEU A 328 17.67 -30.32 25.28
C LEU A 328 18.65 -30.72 24.17
N LEU A 329 18.68 -29.99 23.09
CA LEU A 329 19.52 -30.31 21.94
C LEU A 329 20.94 -29.71 22.06
N ASN A 330 21.25 -28.98 23.15
CA ASN A 330 22.55 -28.29 23.33
C ASN A 330 23.02 -27.50 22.11
N LEU A 331 22.08 -26.94 21.39
CA LEU A 331 22.36 -26.14 20.19
C LEU A 331 22.79 -24.73 20.60
N ASN A 332 24.08 -24.55 20.87
CA ASN A 332 24.67 -23.24 21.15
C ASN A 332 24.77 -22.43 19.84
N GLU A 333 24.50 -21.12 19.92
CA GLU A 333 24.68 -20.18 18.80
C GLU A 333 26.11 -20.14 18.23
N GLN A 334 27.09 -20.69 18.96
CA GLN A 334 28.49 -20.71 18.53
C GLN A 334 28.81 -21.77 17.47
N ASP A 335 27.92 -22.72 17.22
CA ASP A 335 28.09 -23.76 16.19
C ASP A 335 27.39 -23.41 14.84
N ARG A 336 27.06 -22.16 14.62
CA ARG A 336 26.61 -21.74 13.30
C ARG A 336 27.78 -21.74 12.34
N PRO A 337 27.89 -22.69 11.39
CA PRO A 337 28.84 -22.53 10.31
C PRO A 337 28.40 -21.28 9.55
N VAL A 338 29.25 -20.26 9.54
CA VAL A 338 29.20 -19.25 8.51
C VAL A 338 29.40 -20.02 7.20
N MET A 339 28.31 -20.39 6.54
CA MET A 339 28.38 -20.70 5.12
C MET A 339 28.74 -19.36 4.50
N ALA A 340 30.04 -19.12 4.38
CA ALA A 340 30.54 -18.07 3.53
C ALA A 340 29.94 -18.36 2.15
N ASP A 341 29.08 -17.47 1.68
CA ASP A 341 28.85 -17.32 0.26
C ASP A 341 30.26 -17.26 -0.34
N GLU A 342 30.67 -18.29 -1.07
CA GLU A 342 31.82 -18.16 -1.94
C GLU A 342 31.53 -16.93 -2.80
N PRO A 343 32.31 -15.85 -2.73
CA PRO A 343 32.06 -14.70 -3.56
C PRO A 343 32.15 -15.21 -5.00
N ASP A 344 31.08 -14.98 -5.74
CA ASP A 344 31.03 -15.20 -7.18
C ASP A 344 32.25 -14.53 -7.80
N GLU A 345 33.24 -15.30 -8.22
CA GLU A 345 34.48 -14.79 -8.84
C GLU A 345 34.23 -14.12 -10.20
N GLY A 346 32.96 -13.86 -10.54
CA GLY A 346 32.51 -13.38 -11.86
C GLY A 346 32.74 -11.90 -12.14
N ASP A 347 32.98 -11.03 -11.16
CA ASP A 347 32.94 -9.58 -11.43
C ASP A 347 34.18 -8.80 -10.90
N ARG A 348 35.37 -9.31 -11.20
CA ARG A 348 36.57 -8.46 -11.17
C ARG A 348 36.64 -7.66 -12.46
N ILE A 349 35.97 -6.52 -12.49
CA ILE A 349 36.24 -5.45 -13.44
C ILE A 349 37.71 -5.05 -13.26
N ARG A 350 38.57 -5.42 -14.21
CA ARG A 350 39.93 -4.93 -14.30
C ARG A 350 39.89 -3.45 -14.59
N PRO A 351 40.54 -2.56 -13.80
CA PRO A 351 40.64 -1.17 -14.18
C PRO A 351 41.50 -1.06 -15.45
N LYS A 352 40.98 -0.43 -16.49
CA LYS A 352 41.72 -0.02 -17.65
C LYS A 352 42.77 0.99 -17.21
N ASN A 353 44.06 0.61 -17.28
CA ASN A 353 45.14 1.52 -17.20
C ASN A 353 45.03 2.56 -18.35
N ALA A 354 44.87 3.80 -17.95
CA ALA A 354 45.10 4.91 -18.85
C ALA A 354 46.61 5.07 -19.02
N GLU A 355 47.16 4.55 -20.13
CA GLU A 355 48.45 4.96 -20.60
C GLU A 355 48.36 6.38 -21.18
N ARG A 356 49.15 7.23 -20.63
CA ARG A 356 49.43 8.59 -21.09
C ARG A 356 50.27 8.55 -22.33
N GLU A 357 49.88 9.34 -23.29
CA GLU A 357 50.66 9.79 -24.41
C GLU A 357 51.83 10.70 -24.01
N ARG A 358 52.77 10.55 -24.87
CA ARG A 358 53.56 11.67 -25.34
C ARG A 358 53.22 11.99 -26.79
#